data_2763ab369584b31d2172b5baebfc35df
#
_entry.id   2763ab369584b31d2172b5baebfc35df
#
_cell.length_a   1.000
_cell.length_b   1.000
_cell.length_c   1.000
_cell.angle_alpha   90.00
_cell.angle_beta   90.00
_cell.angle_gamma   90.00
#
_symmetry.space_group_name_H-M   'P 1'
#
loop_
_entity.id
_entity.type
_entity.pdbx_description
1 polymer ?
#
loop_
_entity_poly.entity_id
_entity_poly.type
_entity_poly.pdbx_seq_one_letter_code
_entity_poly.pdbx_strand_id
1 'polypeptide(L)' 'MENLKTIRTLRMKDLPSKVGFQPSTIYGLIAQGKFPKPYKLAPGGRAAGWQETEIDAWITARVEDQS' A
#
# COMPACT_ATOMS: atom_id res chain seq x y z
N MET A 1 13.87 0.47 21.78
CA MET A 1 13.53 0.41 21.34
C MET A 1 12.80 0.16 20.76
N GLU A 2 12.65 0.10 20.56
CA GLU A 2 12.08 -0.05 20.05
C GLU A 2 11.43 -0.48 19.36
N ASN A 3 10.65 -0.28 19.51
CA ASN A 3 9.99 -0.77 18.70
C ASN A 3 10.03 -0.77 17.51
N LEU A 4 10.28 -0.54 17.34
CA LEU A 4 11.00 -0.95 16.25
C LEU A 4 10.31 -1.84 15.36
N LYS A 5 9.56 -2.72 15.89
CA LYS A 5 8.90 -3.74 15.14
C LYS A 5 7.54 -3.35 14.69
N THR A 6 7.14 -2.14 15.00
CA THR A 6 5.81 -1.69 14.61
C THR A 6 5.75 -1.51 13.11
N ILE A 7 4.95 -2.30 12.45
CA ILE A 7 4.70 -2.15 11.03
C ILE A 7 3.43 -1.37 10.89
N ARG A 8 3.53 -0.22 10.24
CA ARG A 8 2.39 0.64 10.09
C ARG A 8 1.44 0.08 9.04
N THR A 9 0.15 0.09 9.36
CA THR A 9 -0.88 -0.30 8.41
C THR A 9 -1.37 0.94 7.68
N LEU A 10 -1.41 0.88 6.37
CA LEU A 10 -1.89 1.98 5.54
C LEU A 10 -3.28 1.64 5.03
N ARG A 11 -4.17 2.62 5.05
CA ARG A 11 -5.49 2.51 4.46
C ARG A 11 -5.50 3.28 3.16
N MET A 12 -6.58 3.11 2.38
CA MET A 12 -6.66 3.84 1.10
C MET A 12 -6.48 5.34 1.29
N LYS A 13 -6.99 5.89 2.38
CA LYS A 13 -6.87 7.33 2.61
C LYS A 13 -5.43 7.78 2.82
N ASP A 14 -4.55 6.85 3.17
CA ASP A 14 -3.14 7.18 3.42
C ASP A 14 -2.30 7.08 2.16
N LEU A 15 -2.78 6.38 1.14
CA LEU A 15 -1.96 6.09 -0.03
C LEU A 15 -1.68 7.30 -0.92
N PRO A 16 -2.64 8.20 -1.14
CA PRO A 16 -2.36 9.33 -2.06
C PRO A 16 -1.15 10.13 -1.66
N SER A 17 -0.96 10.40 -0.36
CA SER A 17 0.22 11.15 0.07
C SER A 17 1.48 10.31 0.04
N LYS A 18 1.34 9.00 0.13
CA LYS A 18 2.49 8.10 0.15
C LYS A 18 2.99 7.80 -1.26
N VAL A 19 2.08 7.50 -2.19
CA VAL A 19 2.47 7.06 -3.53
C VAL A 19 2.26 8.12 -4.60
N GLY A 20 1.53 9.18 -4.30
CA GLY A 20 1.36 10.27 -5.24
C GLY A 20 0.25 10.09 -6.27
N PHE A 21 -0.58 9.07 -6.11
CA PHE A 21 -1.71 8.81 -7.00
C PHE A 21 -3.01 9.01 -6.27
N GLN A 22 -4.04 9.39 -7.00
CA GLN A 22 -5.38 9.48 -6.44
C GLN A 22 -6.00 8.10 -6.29
N PRO A 23 -7.00 7.95 -5.40
CA PRO A 23 -7.59 6.64 -5.18
C PRO A 23 -8.10 5.96 -6.43
N SER A 24 -8.71 6.69 -7.37
CA SER A 24 -9.19 6.08 -8.60
C SER A 24 -8.06 5.45 -9.39
N THR A 25 -6.91 6.11 -9.45
CA THR A 25 -5.75 5.56 -10.13
C THR A 25 -5.24 4.32 -9.41
N ILE A 26 -5.22 4.36 -8.08
CA ILE A 26 -4.77 3.21 -7.30
C ILE A 26 -5.68 2.01 -7.53
N TYR A 27 -7.00 2.21 -7.50
CA TYR A 27 -7.93 1.12 -7.78
C TYR A 27 -7.72 0.53 -9.17
N GLY A 28 -7.46 1.40 -10.15
CA GLY A 28 -7.17 0.93 -11.50
C GLY A 28 -5.92 0.08 -11.56
N LEU A 29 -4.87 0.49 -10.84
CA LEU A 29 -3.63 -0.27 -10.81
C LEU A 29 -3.83 -1.63 -10.13
N ILE A 30 -4.63 -1.66 -9.07
CA ILE A 30 -4.93 -2.92 -8.39
C ILE A 30 -5.66 -3.86 -9.35
N ALA A 31 -6.64 -3.35 -10.09
CA ALA A 31 -7.40 -4.15 -11.03
C ALA A 31 -6.51 -4.71 -12.14
N GLN A 32 -5.46 -4.00 -12.50
CA GLN A 32 -4.52 -4.43 -13.54
C GLN A 32 -3.41 -5.32 -13.01
N GLY A 33 -3.40 -5.58 -11.71
CA GLY A 33 -2.33 -6.37 -11.11
C GLY A 33 -1.01 -5.63 -10.98
N LYS A 34 -1.05 -4.31 -11.04
CA LYS A 34 0.16 -3.48 -11.02
C LYS A 34 0.39 -2.79 -9.68
N PHE A 35 -0.45 -3.06 -8.70
CA PHE A 35 -0.33 -2.50 -7.36
C PHE A 35 -0.68 -3.60 -6.37
N PRO A 36 -0.02 -3.65 -5.20
CA PRO A 36 -0.32 -4.69 -4.22
C PRO A 36 -1.79 -4.65 -3.81
N LYS A 37 -2.40 -5.82 -3.69
CA LYS A 37 -3.79 -5.90 -3.26
C LYS A 37 -3.87 -5.69 -1.76
N PRO A 38 -4.90 -5.01 -1.28
CA PRO A 38 -5.10 -4.87 0.16
C PRO A 38 -5.52 -6.21 0.76
N TYR A 39 -5.28 -6.38 2.05
CA TYR A 39 -5.76 -7.55 2.76
C TYR A 39 -6.67 -7.10 3.88
N LYS A 40 -7.48 -8.02 4.35
CA LYS A 40 -8.44 -7.71 5.41
C LYS A 40 -7.71 -7.47 6.71
N LEU A 41 -8.09 -6.42 7.41
CA LEU A 41 -7.48 -6.06 8.68
C LEU A 41 -8.15 -6.76 9.86
N ALA A 42 -9.38 -7.22 9.67
CA ALA A 42 -10.10 -7.92 10.72
C ALA A 42 -10.96 -9.01 10.12
N PRO A 43 -11.07 -10.18 10.77
CA PRO A 43 -11.92 -11.25 10.26
C PRO A 43 -13.37 -10.79 10.19
N GLY A 44 -14.03 -11.08 9.08
CA GLY A 44 -15.43 -10.74 8.92
C GLY A 44 -15.72 -9.28 8.72
N GLY A 45 -14.70 -8.43 8.80
CA GLY A 45 -14.88 -7.00 8.61
C GLY A 45 -14.66 -6.59 7.19
N ARG A 46 -14.93 -5.31 6.91
CA ARG A 46 -14.69 -4.74 5.58
C ARG A 46 -13.42 -3.93 5.51
N ALA A 47 -12.79 -3.67 6.64
CA ALA A 47 -11.59 -2.88 6.68
C ALA A 47 -10.47 -3.62 5.95
N ALA A 48 -9.80 -2.94 5.05
CA ALA A 48 -8.69 -3.50 4.30
C ALA A 48 -7.59 -2.48 4.23
N GLY A 49 -6.36 -2.96 4.05
CA GLY A 49 -5.22 -2.07 3.99
C GLY A 49 -3.97 -2.81 3.57
N TRP A 50 -2.86 -2.13 3.73
CA TRP A 50 -1.55 -2.64 3.33
C TRP A 50 -0.56 -2.43 4.46
N GLN A 51 0.48 -3.25 4.49
CA GLN A 51 1.61 -2.96 5.35
C GLN A 51 2.47 -1.89 4.68
N GLU A 52 2.93 -0.93 5.44
CA GLU A 52 3.74 0.15 4.87
C GLU A 52 4.99 -0.42 4.19
N THR A 53 5.57 -1.47 4.74
CA THR A 53 6.75 -2.09 4.15
C THR A 53 6.48 -2.61 2.75
N GLU A 54 5.28 -3.13 2.49
CA GLU A 54 4.91 -3.58 1.15
C GLU A 54 4.86 -2.42 0.17
N ILE A 55 4.29 -1.32 0.61
CA ILE A 55 4.17 -0.14 -0.24
C ILE A 55 5.54 0.46 -0.49
N ASP A 56 6.39 0.49 0.51
CA ASP A 56 7.76 0.98 0.34
C ASP A 56 8.51 0.14 -0.69
N ALA A 57 8.36 -1.18 -0.63
CA ALA A 57 9.01 -2.06 -1.60
C ALA A 57 8.48 -1.82 -3.01
N TRP A 58 7.17 -1.59 -3.13
CA TRP A 58 6.56 -1.31 -4.43
C TRP A 58 7.10 -0.01 -5.02
N ILE A 59 7.21 1.02 -4.19
CA ILE A 59 7.74 2.31 -4.63
C ILE A 59 9.19 2.14 -5.07
N THR A 60 9.99 1.44 -4.29
CA THR A 60 11.39 1.23 -4.61
C THR A 60 11.55 0.49 -5.94
N ALA A 61 10.75 -0.54 -6.16
CA ALA A 61 10.82 -1.30 -7.38
C ALA A 61 10.49 -0.44 -8.60
N ARG A 62 9.51 0.46 -8.47
CA ARG A 62 9.16 1.34 -9.57
C ARG A 62 10.27 2.33 -9.89
N VAL A 63 10.91 2.86 -8.85
CA VAL A 63 12.02 3.78 -9.07
C VAL A 63 13.16 3.08 -9.78
N GLU A 64 13.46 1.86 -9.37
CA GLU A 64 14.54 1.09 -9.99
C GLU A 64 14.23 0.74 -11.44
N ASP A 65 12.96 0.44 -11.72
CA ASP A 65 12.55 0.10 -13.08
C ASP A 65 12.70 1.27 -14.03
N GLN A 66 12.63 2.49 -13.50
CA GLN A 66 12.67 3.68 -14.32
C GLN A 66 14.05 4.29 -14.46
N SER A 67 15.00 3.77 -13.72
CA SER A 67 16.35 4.35 -13.76
C SER A 67 17.33 3.59 -14.65
#